data_1cab981ca9437337e40886cc430461d3
#
_entry.id   1cab981ca9437337e40886cc430461d3
#
_cell.length_a   1.000
_cell.length_b   1.000
_cell.length_c   1.000
_cell.angle_alpha   90.00
_cell.angle_beta   90.00
_cell.angle_gamma   90.00
#
_symmetry.space_group_name_H-M   'P 1'
#
loop_
_entity.id
_entity.type
_entity.pdbx_description
1 polymer ?
#
loop_
_entity_poly.entity_id
_entity_poly.type
_entity_poly.pdbx_seq_one_letter_code
_entity_poly.pdbx_strand_id
1 'polypeptide(L)'
;MAEMNEEMASVSEEGTTIEESTESSDYPSACFLLDSCVQDYQRLQENYNRIYDKINVALAFEGVVLTVMLGSLDFSPAKLCVKDMTVVVLIMTLVELICLIGGMGITIFSTIYLLTLMRGRKIAVFKSEDIRNNEIYREKEPHAAVWLIDKYTKIVNEVRPVVQKKQASFDRALITIIVGIIMYAIAIILQKGGF
;
A
#
# COMPACT_ATOMS: atom_id res chain seq x y z
N MET A 1 36.08 36.08 -82.39
CA MET A 1 37.38 36.31 -81.77
C MET A 1 37.37 35.74 -80.39
N ALA A 2 38.06 34.72 -80.39
CA ALA A 2 39.00 34.18 -79.39
C ALA A 2 38.34 33.79 -78.09
N GLU A 3 38.20 32.57 -77.81
CA GLU A 3 39.18 31.55 -77.40
C GLU A 3 39.59 31.73 -75.94
N MET A 4 39.42 30.62 -75.30
CA MET A 4 40.28 30.02 -74.26
C MET A 4 39.66 30.11 -72.90
N ASN A 5 39.66 29.14 -72.07
CA ASN A 5 40.18 27.77 -72.03
C ASN A 5 39.48 27.07 -70.85
N GLU A 6 39.27 25.83 -71.06
CA GLU A 6 38.97 24.85 -69.97
C GLU A 6 40.16 24.80 -69.04
N GLU A 7 39.89 24.83 -67.79
CA GLU A 7 40.75 24.17 -66.82
C GLU A 7 39.84 23.48 -65.74
N MET A 8 39.73 22.18 -66.00
CA MET A 8 39.16 21.24 -65.08
C MET A 8 40.04 21.17 -63.82
N ALA A 9 39.54 21.70 -62.71
CA ALA A 9 40.07 21.33 -61.43
C ALA A 9 39.17 20.25 -60.83
N SER A 10 39.65 19.03 -60.87
CA SER A 10 39.14 17.88 -60.16
C SER A 10 39.25 18.13 -58.65
N VAL A 11 38.13 18.49 -58.01
CA VAL A 11 38.00 18.41 -56.56
C VAL A 11 37.61 16.99 -56.25
N SER A 12 38.56 16.21 -55.74
CA SER A 12 38.34 14.93 -55.11
C SER A 12 37.38 15.12 -53.97
N GLU A 13 36.18 14.56 -54.11
CA GLU A 13 35.28 14.28 -52.97
C GLU A 13 35.98 13.24 -52.08
N GLU A 14 36.69 13.73 -51.07
CA GLU A 14 37.01 12.95 -49.90
C GLU A 14 35.69 12.67 -49.19
N GLY A 15 35.12 11.49 -49.52
CA GLY A 15 34.06 10.89 -48.77
C GLY A 15 34.50 10.69 -47.31
N THR A 16 34.14 11.64 -46.49
CA THR A 16 34.15 11.41 -45.04
C THR A 16 33.10 10.36 -44.74
N THR A 17 33.51 9.09 -44.86
CA THR A 17 32.78 7.99 -44.24
C THR A 17 32.80 8.26 -42.77
N ILE A 18 31.69 8.83 -42.25
CA ILE A 18 31.38 8.78 -40.84
C ILE A 18 31.18 7.29 -40.58
N GLU A 19 32.23 6.62 -40.16
CA GLU A 19 32.13 5.36 -39.46
C GLU A 19 31.30 5.66 -38.20
N GLU A 20 29.99 5.57 -38.35
CA GLU A 20 29.09 5.37 -37.28
C GLU A 20 29.50 4.05 -36.64
N SER A 21 30.46 4.14 -35.70
CA SER A 21 30.85 3.01 -34.87
C SER A 21 29.59 2.56 -34.15
N THR A 22 28.93 1.60 -34.74
CA THR A 22 27.89 0.78 -34.08
C THR A 22 28.64 -0.01 -33.00
N GLU A 23 29.09 0.68 -31.92
CA GLU A 23 29.40 0.01 -30.67
C GLU A 23 28.11 -0.70 -30.28
N SER A 24 28.05 -1.99 -30.59
CA SER A 24 26.96 -2.84 -30.14
C SER A 24 26.89 -2.68 -28.63
N SER A 25 25.84 -2.03 -28.14
CA SER A 25 25.64 -1.85 -26.73
C SER A 25 25.59 -3.24 -26.09
N ASP A 26 26.50 -3.52 -25.14
CA ASP A 26 26.52 -4.79 -24.41
C ASP A 26 25.13 -5.13 -23.79
N TYR A 27 24.24 -4.15 -23.67
CA TYR A 27 22.93 -4.28 -23.07
C TYR A 27 21.84 -3.58 -23.90
N PRO A 28 21.44 -4.09 -25.06
CA PRO A 28 20.57 -3.38 -26.01
C PRO A 28 19.14 -3.15 -25.49
N SER A 29 18.68 -3.95 -24.52
CA SER A 29 17.34 -3.85 -23.93
C SER A 29 17.31 -3.18 -22.54
N ALA A 30 18.44 -2.70 -22.03
CA ALA A 30 18.53 -2.17 -20.68
C ALA A 30 17.60 -0.98 -20.44
N CYS A 31 17.52 -0.04 -21.37
CA CYS A 31 16.65 1.14 -21.24
C CYS A 31 15.16 0.74 -21.21
N PHE A 32 14.74 -0.21 -22.03
CA PHE A 32 13.37 -0.72 -22.03
C PHE A 32 13.02 -1.44 -20.72
N LEU A 33 13.95 -2.25 -20.20
CA LEU A 33 13.77 -2.95 -18.92
C LEU A 33 13.76 -1.97 -17.75
N LEU A 34 14.51 -0.89 -17.81
CA LEU A 34 14.51 0.16 -16.81
C LEU A 34 13.11 0.77 -16.65
N ASP A 35 12.43 1.10 -17.75
CA ASP A 35 11.08 1.65 -17.71
C ASP A 35 10.10 0.69 -17.01
N SER A 36 10.20 -0.60 -17.27
CA SER A 36 9.41 -1.63 -16.59
C SER A 36 9.70 -1.66 -15.08
N CYS A 37 10.96 -1.58 -14.68
CA CYS A 37 11.34 -1.56 -13.26
C CYS A 37 10.85 -0.29 -12.54
N VAL A 38 10.91 0.86 -13.20
CA VAL A 38 10.38 2.14 -12.68
C VAL A 38 8.87 2.05 -12.50
N GLN A 39 8.14 1.49 -13.48
CA GLN A 39 6.70 1.29 -13.38
C GLN A 39 6.33 0.34 -12.23
N ASP A 40 7.05 -0.75 -12.05
CA ASP A 40 6.82 -1.68 -10.93
C ASP A 40 7.05 -1.00 -9.58
N TYR A 41 8.09 -0.18 -9.46
CA TYR A 41 8.35 0.61 -8.27
C TYR A 41 7.22 1.61 -8.00
N GLN A 42 6.77 2.34 -9.02
CA GLN A 42 5.65 3.30 -8.89
C GLN A 42 4.35 2.60 -8.46
N ARG A 43 4.00 1.47 -9.09
CA ARG A 43 2.83 0.66 -8.71
C ARG A 43 2.91 0.19 -7.25
N LEU A 44 4.10 -0.22 -6.81
CA LEU A 44 4.29 -0.64 -5.43
C LEU A 44 4.10 0.51 -4.44
N GLN A 45 4.60 1.70 -4.78
CA GLN A 45 4.42 2.92 -3.99
C GLN A 45 2.95 3.36 -3.94
N GLU A 46 2.24 3.31 -5.07
CA GLU A 46 0.81 3.58 -5.12
C GLU A 46 0.02 2.59 -4.26
N ASN A 47 0.32 1.29 -4.36
CA ASN A 47 -0.33 0.27 -3.54
C ASN A 47 -0.10 0.52 -2.05
N TYR A 48 1.10 0.94 -1.67
CA TYR A 48 1.40 1.32 -0.30
C TYR A 48 0.54 2.50 0.17
N ASN A 49 0.43 3.55 -0.63
CA ASN A 49 -0.39 4.73 -0.32
C ASN A 49 -1.88 4.35 -0.24
N ARG A 50 -2.39 3.55 -1.18
CA ARG A 50 -3.78 3.06 -1.18
C ARG A 50 -4.14 2.28 0.10
N ILE A 51 -3.20 1.56 0.71
CA ILE A 51 -3.45 0.89 1.99
C ILE A 51 -3.68 1.91 3.10
N TYR A 52 -2.93 3.02 3.14
CA TYR A 52 -3.17 4.09 4.11
C TYR A 52 -4.54 4.73 3.93
N ASP A 53 -4.95 5.00 2.69
CA ASP A 53 -6.27 5.56 2.40
C ASP A 53 -7.39 4.61 2.87
N LYS A 54 -7.25 3.32 2.61
CA LYS A 54 -8.19 2.31 3.10
C LYS A 54 -8.25 2.26 4.63
N ILE A 55 -7.11 2.36 5.31
CA ILE A 55 -7.06 2.39 6.78
C ILE A 55 -7.75 3.64 7.31
N ASN A 56 -7.55 4.81 6.70
CA ASN A 56 -8.21 6.05 7.09
C ASN A 56 -9.73 5.96 6.96
N VAL A 57 -10.21 5.42 5.83
CA VAL A 57 -11.66 5.19 5.62
C VAL A 57 -12.22 4.20 6.65
N ALA A 58 -11.51 3.11 6.92
CA ALA A 58 -11.92 2.12 7.91
C ALA A 58 -11.99 2.72 9.32
N LEU A 59 -11.01 3.55 9.72
CA LEU A 59 -11.01 4.25 11.00
C LEU A 59 -12.17 5.24 11.14
N ALA A 60 -12.46 5.99 10.07
CA ALA A 60 -13.59 6.92 10.06
C ALA A 60 -14.92 6.16 10.25
N PHE A 61 -15.10 5.05 9.50
CA PHE A 61 -16.28 4.18 9.66
C PHE A 61 -16.38 3.60 11.06
N GLU A 62 -15.29 3.09 11.61
CA GLU A 62 -15.25 2.49 12.95
C GLU A 62 -15.55 3.53 14.04
N GLY A 63 -15.11 4.78 13.86
CA GLY A 63 -15.46 5.89 14.75
C GLY A 63 -16.98 6.15 14.80
N VAL A 64 -17.65 6.10 13.64
CA VAL A 64 -19.12 6.22 13.59
C VAL A 64 -19.77 5.03 14.28
N VAL A 65 -19.32 3.81 14.01
CA VAL A 65 -19.86 2.59 14.64
C VAL A 65 -19.70 2.64 16.15
N LEU A 66 -18.54 3.02 16.67
CA LEU A 66 -18.31 3.17 18.11
C LEU A 66 -19.23 4.25 18.72
N THR A 67 -19.45 5.36 18.03
CA THR A 67 -20.37 6.40 18.52
C THR A 67 -21.80 5.88 18.63
N VAL A 68 -22.28 5.12 17.65
CA VAL A 68 -23.59 4.49 17.67
C VAL A 68 -23.67 3.44 18.77
N MET A 69 -22.63 2.60 18.92
CA MET A 69 -22.57 1.60 20.00
C MET A 69 -22.63 2.26 21.38
N LEU A 70 -21.85 3.31 21.61
CA LEU A 70 -21.84 4.04 22.88
C LEU A 70 -23.18 4.77 23.16
N GLY A 71 -23.79 5.36 22.12
CA GLY A 71 -25.04 6.07 22.22
C GLY A 71 -26.27 5.16 22.47
N SER A 72 -26.17 3.88 22.09
CA SER A 72 -27.23 2.90 22.29
C SER A 72 -27.04 2.02 23.54
N LEU A 73 -25.99 2.28 24.35
CA LEU A 73 -25.81 1.62 25.63
C LEU A 73 -26.89 2.05 26.61
N ASP A 74 -27.86 1.18 26.84
CA ASP A 74 -28.79 1.31 27.94
C ASP A 74 -28.30 0.45 29.12
N PHE A 75 -27.76 1.09 30.15
CA PHE A 75 -27.33 0.41 31.39
C PHE A 75 -28.51 0.07 32.32
N SER A 76 -29.74 0.17 31.80
CA SER A 76 -30.94 -0.17 32.54
C SER A 76 -31.03 -1.63 33.01
N PRO A 77 -30.41 -2.64 32.38
CA PRO A 77 -30.41 -4.02 32.85
C PRO A 77 -29.71 -4.25 34.20
N ALA A 78 -28.98 -3.26 34.71
CA ALA A 78 -28.42 -3.34 36.08
C ALA A 78 -29.47 -3.40 37.21
N LYS A 79 -30.77 -3.28 36.89
CA LYS A 79 -31.88 -3.51 37.84
C LYS A 79 -32.30 -4.99 37.95
N LEU A 80 -31.37 -5.90 37.72
CA LEU A 80 -31.53 -7.33 37.90
C LEU A 80 -31.77 -7.66 39.37
N CYS A 81 -33.04 -7.60 39.79
CA CYS A 81 -33.46 -8.22 41.00
C CYS A 81 -33.48 -9.74 40.75
N VAL A 82 -32.35 -10.38 41.07
CA VAL A 82 -32.05 -11.79 40.81
C VAL A 82 -33.05 -12.76 41.47
N LYS A 83 -33.98 -12.26 42.30
CA LYS A 83 -34.78 -13.08 43.21
C LYS A 83 -35.86 -13.91 42.56
N ASP A 84 -36.32 -13.60 41.32
CA ASP A 84 -37.46 -14.29 40.70
C ASP A 84 -37.23 -14.66 39.21
N MET A 85 -35.98 -14.73 38.78
CA MET A 85 -35.63 -15.05 37.36
C MET A 85 -35.67 -16.54 37.08
N THR A 86 -36.41 -16.93 36.04
CA THR A 86 -36.32 -18.25 35.46
C THR A 86 -34.89 -18.47 34.91
N VAL A 87 -34.34 -19.69 35.06
CA VAL A 87 -32.96 -20.04 34.60
C VAL A 87 -32.73 -19.65 33.17
N VAL A 88 -33.74 -19.76 32.30
CA VAL A 88 -33.66 -19.39 30.86
C VAL A 88 -33.39 -17.88 30.70
N VAL A 89 -34.10 -17.03 31.44
CA VAL A 89 -33.94 -15.56 31.41
C VAL A 89 -32.54 -15.18 31.89
N LEU A 90 -32.04 -15.85 32.93
CA LEU A 90 -30.67 -15.61 33.43
C LEU A 90 -29.61 -15.92 32.36
N ILE A 91 -29.75 -17.05 31.68
CA ILE A 91 -28.82 -17.46 30.60
C ILE A 91 -28.86 -16.46 29.44
N MET A 92 -30.02 -16.04 28.98
CA MET A 92 -30.19 -15.08 27.89
C MET A 92 -29.57 -13.73 28.23
N THR A 93 -29.79 -13.22 29.45
CA THR A 93 -29.17 -11.98 29.91
C THR A 93 -27.65 -12.07 29.99
N LEU A 94 -27.13 -13.22 30.43
CA LEU A 94 -25.68 -13.45 30.46
C LEU A 94 -25.09 -13.43 29.04
N VAL A 95 -25.75 -14.09 28.07
CA VAL A 95 -25.32 -14.10 26.66
C VAL A 95 -25.37 -12.69 26.07
N GLU A 96 -26.46 -11.94 26.35
CA GLU A 96 -26.58 -10.54 25.93
C GLU A 96 -25.39 -9.70 26.43
N LEU A 97 -25.09 -9.79 27.74
CA LEU A 97 -24.00 -9.05 28.37
C LEU A 97 -22.63 -9.43 27.75
N ILE A 98 -22.39 -10.71 27.52
CA ILE A 98 -21.15 -11.20 26.90
C ILE A 98 -21.04 -10.66 25.46
N CYS A 99 -22.12 -10.72 24.68
CA CYS A 99 -22.14 -10.20 23.31
C CYS A 99 -21.95 -8.68 23.26
N LEU A 100 -22.53 -7.94 24.18
CA LEU A 100 -22.43 -6.48 24.28
C LEU A 100 -21.00 -6.05 24.63
N ILE A 101 -20.48 -6.57 25.74
CA ILE A 101 -19.10 -6.23 26.20
C ILE A 101 -18.07 -6.77 25.21
N GLY A 102 -18.27 -8.01 24.72
CA GLY A 102 -17.37 -8.63 23.76
C GLY A 102 -17.34 -7.87 22.43
N GLY A 103 -18.51 -7.52 21.89
CA GLY A 103 -18.62 -6.73 20.65
C GLY A 103 -17.91 -5.38 20.75
N MET A 104 -18.16 -4.63 21.82
CA MET A 104 -17.47 -3.35 22.07
C MET A 104 -15.95 -3.55 22.25
N GLY A 105 -15.54 -4.52 23.06
CA GLY A 105 -14.13 -4.78 23.30
C GLY A 105 -13.38 -5.13 22.02
N ILE A 106 -13.97 -5.96 21.16
CA ILE A 106 -13.41 -6.34 19.87
C ILE A 106 -13.29 -5.12 18.95
N THR A 107 -14.30 -4.26 18.90
CA THR A 107 -14.28 -3.04 18.07
C THR A 107 -13.20 -2.08 18.56
N ILE A 108 -13.10 -1.80 19.86
CA ILE A 108 -12.05 -0.94 20.41
C ILE A 108 -10.65 -1.53 20.13
N PHE A 109 -10.47 -2.84 20.30
CA PHE A 109 -9.22 -3.50 20.00
C PHE A 109 -8.85 -3.36 18.51
N SER A 110 -9.83 -3.50 17.61
CA SER A 110 -9.62 -3.31 16.18
C SER A 110 -9.20 -1.88 15.84
N THR A 111 -9.84 -0.87 16.45
CA THR A 111 -9.45 0.54 16.29
C THR A 111 -7.97 0.76 16.67
N ILE A 112 -7.56 0.27 17.84
CA ILE A 112 -6.17 0.37 18.30
C ILE A 112 -5.24 -0.34 17.31
N TYR A 113 -5.64 -1.51 16.81
CA TYR A 113 -4.85 -2.26 15.84
C TYR A 113 -4.70 -1.50 14.51
N LEU A 114 -5.78 -0.89 13.97
CA LEU A 114 -5.71 -0.04 12.79
C LEU A 114 -4.82 1.19 13.00
N LEU A 115 -4.89 1.83 14.17
CA LEU A 115 -3.99 2.93 14.52
C LEU A 115 -2.51 2.49 14.54
N THR A 116 -2.23 1.28 15.03
CA THR A 116 -0.85 0.75 14.96
C THR A 116 -0.38 0.47 13.54
N LEU A 117 -1.31 0.07 12.64
CA LEU A 117 -1.02 -0.13 11.21
C LEU A 117 -0.77 1.19 10.48
N MET A 118 -1.37 2.30 10.94
CA MET A 118 -1.06 3.64 10.41
C MET A 118 0.37 4.07 10.73
N ARG A 119 0.96 3.55 11.80
CA ARG A 119 2.34 3.90 12.15
C ARG A 119 3.26 3.48 11.01
N GLY A 120 3.80 4.49 10.31
CA GLY A 120 4.65 4.27 9.14
C GLY A 120 5.91 3.50 9.51
N ARG A 121 6.25 2.47 8.74
CA ARG A 121 7.59 1.90 8.76
C ARG A 121 8.45 2.68 7.77
N LYS A 122 9.71 2.91 8.11
CA LYS A 122 10.68 3.42 7.14
C LYS A 122 10.80 2.41 6.01
N ILE A 123 10.45 2.85 4.80
CA ILE A 123 10.56 2.05 3.58
C ILE A 123 11.82 2.50 2.86
N ALA A 124 12.50 1.56 2.22
CA ALA A 124 13.58 1.90 1.31
C ALA A 124 12.98 2.72 0.15
N VAL A 125 13.50 3.92 -0.03
CA VAL A 125 13.11 4.83 -1.12
C VAL A 125 14.33 5.10 -1.96
N PHE A 126 14.15 5.17 -3.26
CA PHE A 126 15.22 5.58 -4.17
C PHE A 126 15.67 7.01 -3.84
N LYS A 127 16.96 7.18 -3.57
CA LYS A 127 17.54 8.49 -3.29
C LYS A 127 18.36 8.93 -4.49
N SER A 128 18.07 10.13 -5.01
CA SER A 128 18.88 10.73 -6.08
C SER A 128 20.35 10.96 -5.67
N GLU A 129 20.63 11.03 -4.36
CA GLU A 129 21.98 11.07 -3.83
C GLU A 129 22.81 9.83 -4.18
N ASP A 130 22.16 8.67 -4.33
CA ASP A 130 22.83 7.41 -4.71
C ASP A 130 23.42 7.51 -6.13
N ILE A 131 22.74 8.19 -7.05
CA ILE A 131 23.25 8.45 -8.42
C ILE A 131 24.51 9.31 -8.36
N ARG A 132 24.45 10.36 -7.53
CA ARG A 132 25.55 11.31 -7.39
C ARG A 132 26.77 10.67 -6.73
N ASN A 133 26.57 9.92 -5.65
CA ASN A 133 27.66 9.31 -4.89
C ASN A 133 28.38 8.20 -5.66
N ASN A 134 27.71 7.54 -6.60
CA ASN A 134 28.29 6.50 -7.45
C ASN A 134 28.71 7.03 -8.82
N GLU A 135 28.67 8.35 -9.06
CA GLU A 135 29.07 9.03 -10.31
C GLU A 135 28.39 8.43 -11.58
N ILE A 136 27.19 7.83 -11.44
CA ILE A 136 26.48 7.12 -12.52
C ILE A 136 26.18 8.01 -13.71
N TYR A 137 26.07 9.32 -13.49
CA TYR A 137 25.87 10.31 -14.55
C TYR A 137 27.07 10.44 -15.52
N ARG A 138 28.21 9.81 -15.21
CA ARG A 138 29.40 9.75 -16.08
C ARG A 138 29.48 8.46 -16.89
N GLU A 139 28.65 7.47 -16.56
CA GLU A 139 28.63 6.18 -17.22
C GLU A 139 27.89 6.25 -18.56
N LYS A 140 28.20 5.31 -19.46
CA LYS A 140 27.42 5.12 -20.68
C LYS A 140 25.98 4.74 -20.34
N GLU A 141 25.01 5.22 -21.13
CA GLU A 141 23.58 5.03 -20.89
C GLU A 141 23.18 3.57 -20.58
N PRO A 142 23.63 2.54 -21.32
CA PRO A 142 23.26 1.14 -21.01
C PRO A 142 23.77 0.67 -19.64
N HIS A 143 24.97 1.07 -19.23
CA HIS A 143 25.56 0.70 -17.94
C HIS A 143 24.82 1.41 -16.78
N ALA A 144 24.50 2.70 -16.97
CA ALA A 144 23.68 3.44 -16.01
C ALA A 144 22.28 2.81 -15.86
N ALA A 145 21.66 2.35 -16.96
CA ALA A 145 20.38 1.67 -16.93
C ALA A 145 20.44 0.36 -16.15
N VAL A 146 21.45 -0.48 -16.38
CA VAL A 146 21.63 -1.75 -15.61
C VAL A 146 21.79 -1.47 -14.12
N TRP A 147 22.61 -0.50 -13.75
CA TRP A 147 22.77 -0.12 -12.34
C TRP A 147 21.46 0.33 -11.71
N LEU A 148 20.66 1.13 -12.43
CA LEU A 148 19.33 1.58 -11.94
C LEU A 148 18.37 0.40 -11.81
N ILE A 149 18.35 -0.55 -12.76
CA ILE A 149 17.54 -1.76 -12.68
C ILE A 149 17.86 -2.54 -11.40
N ASP A 150 19.14 -2.76 -11.10
CA ASP A 150 19.56 -3.46 -9.89
C ASP A 150 19.10 -2.73 -8.62
N LYS A 151 19.23 -1.41 -8.60
CA LYS A 151 18.75 -0.59 -7.47
C LYS A 151 17.24 -0.67 -7.29
N TYR A 152 16.46 -0.48 -8.35
CA TYR A 152 15.00 -0.57 -8.28
C TYR A 152 14.53 -1.98 -7.89
N THR A 153 15.14 -3.01 -8.47
CA THR A 153 14.83 -4.41 -8.14
C THR A 153 15.09 -4.71 -6.67
N LYS A 154 16.21 -4.24 -6.13
CA LYS A 154 16.53 -4.40 -4.71
C LYS A 154 15.49 -3.72 -3.83
N ILE A 155 15.14 -2.46 -4.11
CA ILE A 155 14.12 -1.71 -3.36
C ILE A 155 12.76 -2.40 -3.43
N VAL A 156 12.33 -2.82 -4.62
CA VAL A 156 11.06 -3.53 -4.83
C VAL A 156 11.01 -4.82 -4.02
N ASN A 157 12.09 -5.60 -4.02
CA ASN A 157 12.16 -6.85 -3.26
C ASN A 157 12.13 -6.64 -1.74
N GLU A 158 12.70 -5.54 -1.25
CA GLU A 158 12.65 -5.18 0.17
C GLU A 158 11.27 -4.64 0.60
N VAL A 159 10.60 -3.86 -0.25
CA VAL A 159 9.34 -3.19 0.07
C VAL A 159 8.12 -4.10 -0.15
N ARG A 160 8.14 -4.94 -1.18
CA ARG A 160 7.02 -5.84 -1.53
C ARG A 160 6.50 -6.68 -0.36
N PRO A 161 7.35 -7.38 0.43
CA PRO A 161 6.87 -8.15 1.57
C PRO A 161 6.28 -7.28 2.68
N VAL A 162 6.76 -6.04 2.85
CA VAL A 162 6.22 -5.09 3.82
C VAL A 162 4.80 -4.68 3.42
N VAL A 163 4.57 -4.36 2.14
CA VAL A 163 3.26 -4.00 1.59
C VAL A 163 2.28 -5.16 1.72
N GLN A 164 2.69 -6.37 1.32
CA GLN A 164 1.86 -7.57 1.43
C GLN A 164 1.48 -7.89 2.88
N LYS A 165 2.44 -7.81 3.80
CA LYS A 165 2.17 -8.03 5.23
C LYS A 165 1.20 -6.99 5.79
N LYS A 166 1.34 -5.73 5.37
CA LYS A 166 0.45 -4.64 5.79
C LYS A 166 -0.97 -4.85 5.26
N GLN A 167 -1.10 -5.25 3.99
CA GLN A 167 -2.39 -5.60 3.38
C GLN A 167 -3.07 -6.75 4.14
N ALA A 168 -2.37 -7.87 4.37
CA ALA A 168 -2.92 -9.00 5.11
C ALA A 168 -3.31 -8.66 6.55
N SER A 169 -2.58 -7.73 7.19
CA SER A 169 -2.93 -7.26 8.53
C SER A 169 -4.17 -6.37 8.51
N PHE A 170 -4.33 -5.54 7.47
CA PHE A 170 -5.54 -4.74 7.26
C PHE A 170 -6.78 -5.61 7.03
N ASP A 171 -6.67 -6.64 6.19
CA ASP A 171 -7.77 -7.56 5.90
C ASP A 171 -8.23 -8.30 7.17
N ARG A 172 -7.29 -8.70 8.06
CA ARG A 172 -7.64 -9.28 9.38
C ARG A 172 -8.35 -8.27 10.27
N ALA A 173 -7.91 -7.02 10.28
CA ALA A 173 -8.59 -5.97 11.04
C ALA A 173 -10.03 -5.80 10.60
N LEU A 174 -10.29 -5.74 9.29
CA LEU A 174 -11.64 -5.64 8.74
C LEU A 174 -12.55 -6.82 9.19
N ILE A 175 -12.03 -8.05 9.13
CA ILE A 175 -12.78 -9.22 9.62
C ILE A 175 -13.11 -9.07 11.11
N THR A 176 -12.16 -8.58 11.91
CA THR A 176 -12.35 -8.37 13.34
C THR A 176 -13.43 -7.32 13.62
N ILE A 177 -13.46 -6.21 12.86
CA ILE A 177 -14.51 -5.18 12.94
C ILE A 177 -15.88 -5.79 12.65
N ILE A 178 -16.00 -6.54 11.56
CA ILE A 178 -17.26 -7.18 11.16
C ILE A 178 -17.77 -8.11 12.26
N VAL A 179 -16.89 -8.93 12.84
CA VAL A 179 -17.25 -9.82 13.95
C VAL A 179 -17.74 -9.01 15.17
N GLY A 180 -17.05 -7.92 15.53
CA GLY A 180 -17.48 -7.04 16.61
C GLY A 180 -18.85 -6.43 16.39
N ILE A 181 -19.13 -5.95 15.18
CA ILE A 181 -20.44 -5.39 14.79
C ILE A 181 -21.55 -6.46 14.87
N ILE A 182 -21.28 -7.67 14.35
CA ILE A 182 -22.26 -8.77 14.39
C ILE A 182 -22.59 -9.15 15.84
N MET A 183 -21.59 -9.32 16.69
CA MET A 183 -21.82 -9.62 18.12
C MET A 183 -22.65 -8.53 18.80
N TYR A 184 -22.33 -7.27 18.52
CA TYR A 184 -23.10 -6.16 19.07
C TYR A 184 -24.54 -6.12 18.54
N ALA A 185 -24.76 -6.37 17.26
CA ALA A 185 -26.10 -6.44 16.68
C ALA A 185 -26.95 -7.57 17.32
N ILE A 186 -26.34 -8.73 17.58
CA ILE A 186 -26.99 -9.83 18.29
C ILE A 186 -27.41 -9.38 19.69
N ALA A 187 -26.53 -8.70 20.42
CA ALA A 187 -26.86 -8.17 21.75
C ALA A 187 -28.07 -7.24 21.73
N ILE A 188 -28.15 -6.30 20.76
CA ILE A 188 -29.29 -5.40 20.61
C ILE A 188 -30.59 -6.14 20.26
N ILE A 189 -30.51 -7.16 19.42
CA ILE A 189 -31.69 -7.98 19.05
C ILE A 189 -32.23 -8.71 20.29
N LEU A 190 -31.35 -9.31 21.10
CA LEU A 190 -31.71 -9.98 22.34
C LEU A 190 -32.34 -9.00 23.34
N GLN A 191 -31.76 -7.80 23.48
CA GLN A 191 -32.26 -6.75 24.37
C GLN A 191 -33.67 -6.27 23.99
N LYS A 192 -33.95 -6.07 22.70
CA LYS A 192 -35.24 -5.60 22.21
C LYS A 192 -36.27 -6.72 22.04
N GLY A 193 -35.84 -7.97 21.94
CA GLY A 193 -36.72 -9.12 21.79
C GLY A 193 -37.56 -9.47 23.04
N GLY A 194 -37.30 -8.82 24.17
CA GLY A 194 -38.16 -8.84 25.37
C GLY A 194 -38.35 -10.25 25.94
N PHE A 195 -37.29 -11.03 26.12
CA PHE A 195 -37.35 -12.30 26.88
C PHE A 195 -37.19 -12.08 28.37
#